data_db8c8e967e8929eb190561bbd13a436c
#
_entry.id   db8c8e967e8929eb190561bbd13a436c
#
_cell.length_a   1.000
_cell.length_b   1.000
_cell.length_c   1.000
_cell.angle_alpha   90.00
_cell.angle_beta   90.00
_cell.angle_gamma   90.00
#
_symmetry.space_group_name_H-M   'P 1'
#
loop_
_entity.id
_entity.type
_entity.pdbx_description
1 polymer ?
#
loop_
_entity_poly.entity_id
_entity_poly.type
_entity_poly.pdbx_seq_one_letter_code
_entity_poly.pdbx_strand_id
1 'polypeptide(L)'
;MATVNHVGLCVTDLQRSRAFYEGAFGFRHRSDLAVPDAPAATLLQVAPPVGLRAVYLERDGWVLELLHFDRPGNGAPRRRPFTEPGLTHLSFTVDDLPSACALVIEHGGEVLAQTEIPGMAIMVRDPDGQLLELLPG
;
A
#
# COMPACT_ATOMS: atom_id res chain seq x y z
N MET A 1 19.68 13.13 14.48
CA MET A 1 18.71 12.04 14.69
C MET A 1 17.79 11.94 13.47
N ALA A 2 17.40 10.74 13.12
CA ALA A 2 16.46 10.51 12.03
C ALA A 2 15.02 10.44 12.56
N THR A 3 14.08 10.89 11.76
CA THR A 3 12.65 10.67 12.00
C THR A 3 12.08 9.87 10.82
N VAL A 4 11.06 9.06 11.09
CA VAL A 4 10.38 8.32 10.01
C VAL A 4 9.58 9.32 9.18
N ASN A 5 9.78 9.30 7.86
CA ASN A 5 9.06 10.20 6.96
C ASN A 5 7.83 9.52 6.35
N HIS A 6 8.02 8.41 5.63
CA HIS A 6 6.93 7.68 4.98
C HIS A 6 7.33 6.26 4.63
N VAL A 7 6.33 5.46 4.28
CA VAL A 7 6.49 4.14 3.64
C VAL A 7 5.97 4.24 2.21
N GLY A 8 6.74 3.75 1.25
CA GLY A 8 6.37 3.78 -0.17
C GLY A 8 5.81 2.45 -0.66
N LEU A 9 4.69 2.50 -1.38
CA LEU A 9 4.12 1.37 -2.12
C LEU A 9 4.03 1.73 -3.60
N CYS A 10 4.64 0.91 -4.45
CA CYS A 10 4.44 1.01 -5.89
C CYS A 10 3.10 0.38 -6.26
N VAL A 11 2.27 1.11 -6.99
CA VAL A 11 0.92 0.70 -7.35
C VAL A 11 0.71 0.81 -8.86
N THR A 12 -0.19 -0.03 -9.39
CA THR A 12 -0.48 -0.04 -10.84
C THR A 12 -1.57 0.96 -11.23
N ASP A 13 -2.39 1.40 -10.28
CA ASP A 13 -3.47 2.37 -10.49
C ASP A 13 -3.60 3.26 -9.24
N LEU A 14 -3.17 4.52 -9.35
CA LEU A 14 -3.17 5.47 -8.23
C LEU A 14 -4.57 5.71 -7.65
N GLN A 15 -5.56 5.91 -8.52
CA GLN A 15 -6.93 6.19 -8.11
C GLN A 15 -7.53 5.01 -7.34
N ARG A 16 -7.35 3.82 -7.86
CA ARG A 16 -7.85 2.59 -7.22
C ARG A 16 -7.19 2.36 -5.87
N SER A 17 -5.87 2.48 -5.78
CA SER A 17 -5.15 2.26 -4.54
C SER A 17 -5.47 3.33 -3.51
N ARG A 18 -5.57 4.60 -3.92
CA ARG A 18 -6.00 5.69 -3.06
C ARG A 18 -7.40 5.43 -2.50
N ALA A 19 -8.37 5.08 -3.35
CA ALA A 19 -9.74 4.77 -2.92
C ALA A 19 -9.78 3.61 -1.93
N PHE A 20 -8.93 2.60 -2.13
CA PHE A 20 -8.81 1.47 -1.21
C PHE A 20 -8.34 1.91 0.19
N TYR A 21 -7.21 2.60 0.28
CA TYR A 21 -6.67 3.01 1.60
C TYR A 21 -7.54 4.06 2.28
N GLU A 22 -8.16 4.95 1.54
CA GLU A 22 -9.12 5.91 2.10
C GLU A 22 -10.39 5.21 2.59
N GLY A 23 -10.97 4.31 1.78
CA GLY A 23 -12.24 3.65 2.09
C GLY A 23 -12.13 2.54 3.12
N ALA A 24 -11.15 1.65 2.99
CA ALA A 24 -11.00 0.51 3.88
C ALA A 24 -10.33 0.86 5.21
N PHE A 25 -9.37 1.79 5.21
CA PHE A 25 -8.55 2.09 6.38
C PHE A 25 -8.61 3.55 6.85
N GLY A 26 -9.42 4.39 6.22
CA GLY A 26 -9.64 5.77 6.65
C GLY A 26 -8.42 6.68 6.52
N PHE A 27 -7.49 6.38 5.63
CA PHE A 27 -6.44 7.31 5.28
C PHE A 27 -7.03 8.58 4.67
N ARG A 28 -6.34 9.70 4.85
CA ARG A 28 -6.73 10.98 4.26
C ARG A 28 -5.66 11.43 3.27
N HIS A 29 -6.10 12.02 2.17
CA HIS A 29 -5.19 12.64 1.21
C HIS A 29 -4.41 13.78 1.88
N ARG A 30 -3.10 13.76 1.72
CA ARG A 30 -2.20 14.79 2.23
C ARG A 30 -1.69 15.70 1.12
N SER A 31 -1.12 15.12 0.06
CA SER A 31 -0.58 15.88 -1.07
C SER A 31 -0.33 14.98 -2.27
N ASP A 32 -0.22 15.61 -3.44
CA ASP A 32 0.24 14.98 -4.66
C ASP A 32 1.66 15.43 -4.97
N LEU A 33 2.44 14.57 -5.62
CA LEU A 33 3.78 14.88 -6.07
C LEU A 33 3.99 14.40 -7.50
N ALA A 34 4.36 15.33 -8.37
CA ALA A 34 4.88 15.03 -9.69
C ALA A 34 6.38 15.30 -9.69
N VAL A 35 7.19 14.28 -9.93
CA VAL A 35 8.64 14.41 -9.92
C VAL A 35 9.14 14.48 -11.36
N PRO A 36 9.91 15.52 -11.75
CA PRO A 36 10.54 15.58 -13.06
C PRO A 36 11.43 14.35 -13.31
N ASP A 37 11.48 13.90 -14.55
CA ASP A 37 12.19 12.67 -14.93
C ASP A 37 13.65 12.63 -14.52
N ALA A 38 14.40 13.72 -14.71
CA ALA A 38 15.83 13.72 -14.45
C ALA A 38 16.17 13.45 -12.96
N PRO A 39 15.61 14.20 -11.96
CA PRO A 39 15.86 13.88 -10.56
C PRO A 39 15.28 12.53 -10.15
N ALA A 40 14.12 12.12 -10.68
CA ALA A 40 13.55 10.81 -10.39
C ALA A 40 14.44 9.67 -10.89
N ALA A 41 14.92 9.76 -12.11
CA ALA A 41 15.84 8.78 -12.70
C ALA A 41 17.11 8.63 -11.86
N THR A 42 17.68 9.74 -11.40
CA THR A 42 18.88 9.73 -10.56
C THR A 42 18.62 9.10 -9.20
N LEU A 43 17.56 9.54 -8.51
CA LEU A 43 17.24 9.08 -7.16
C LEU A 43 16.86 7.60 -7.13
N LEU A 44 16.04 7.17 -8.09
CA LEU A 44 15.45 5.83 -8.09
C LEU A 44 16.24 4.83 -8.93
N GLN A 45 17.25 5.29 -9.66
CA GLN A 45 18.02 4.47 -10.60
C GLN A 45 17.12 3.76 -11.61
N VAL A 46 16.16 4.50 -12.15
CA VAL A 46 15.24 4.05 -13.20
C VAL A 46 15.56 4.80 -14.47
N ALA A 47 15.70 4.07 -15.59
CA ALA A 47 15.97 4.68 -16.88
C ALA A 47 14.81 5.58 -17.33
N PRO A 48 15.08 6.82 -17.81
CA PRO A 48 14.03 7.69 -18.34
C PRO A 48 13.43 7.14 -19.66
N PRO A 49 12.17 7.46 -19.97
CA PRO A 49 11.25 8.30 -19.19
C PRO A 49 10.74 7.56 -17.94
N VAL A 50 10.77 8.23 -16.78
CA VAL A 50 10.35 7.63 -15.49
C VAL A 50 8.84 7.69 -15.30
N GLY A 51 8.22 8.83 -15.57
CA GLY A 51 6.77 9.04 -15.49
C GLY A 51 6.23 8.86 -14.08
N LEU A 52 7.00 9.25 -13.06
CA LEU A 52 6.61 9.08 -11.66
C LEU A 52 5.54 10.10 -11.24
N ARG A 53 4.45 9.58 -10.68
CA ARG A 53 3.47 10.33 -9.92
C ARG A 53 3.29 9.66 -8.56
N ALA A 54 3.18 10.46 -7.51
CA ALA A 54 2.97 9.96 -6.17
C ALA A 54 1.82 10.69 -5.49
N VAL A 55 1.14 9.96 -4.61
CA VAL A 55 0.11 10.49 -3.71
C VAL A 55 0.52 10.15 -2.29
N TYR A 56 0.52 11.15 -1.42
CA TYR A 56 0.75 10.97 -0.01
C TYR A 56 -0.58 10.92 0.74
N LEU A 57 -0.77 9.83 1.48
CA LEU A 57 -1.90 9.62 2.37
C LEU A 57 -1.41 9.61 3.81
N GLU A 58 -2.25 10.00 4.75
CA GLU A 58 -1.87 10.00 6.17
C GLU A 58 -2.97 9.46 7.05
N ARG A 59 -2.57 8.75 8.12
CA ARG A 59 -3.42 8.35 9.23
C ARG A 59 -2.58 8.07 10.47
N ASP A 60 -3.04 8.52 11.63
CA ASP A 60 -2.44 8.24 12.96
C ASP A 60 -0.94 8.55 13.02
N GLY A 61 -0.51 9.60 12.34
CA GLY A 61 0.90 9.99 12.24
C GLY A 61 1.72 9.19 11.20
N TRP A 62 1.12 8.19 10.55
CA TRP A 62 1.73 7.45 9.46
C TRP A 62 1.49 8.12 8.12
N VAL A 63 2.53 8.17 7.31
CA VAL A 63 2.45 8.66 5.93
C VAL A 63 2.73 7.50 4.98
N LEU A 64 1.78 7.26 4.09
CA LEU A 64 1.87 6.26 3.04
C LEU A 64 2.02 6.98 1.70
N GLU A 65 3.13 6.71 0.99
CA GLU A 65 3.33 7.21 -0.35
C GLU A 65 2.92 6.13 -1.35
N LEU A 66 1.95 6.44 -2.20
CA LEU A 66 1.58 5.60 -3.34
C LEU A 66 2.34 6.10 -4.56
N LEU A 67 3.22 5.26 -5.12
CA LEU A 67 4.03 5.58 -6.30
C LEU A 67 3.46 4.88 -7.53
N HIS A 68 3.29 5.63 -8.60
CA HIS A 68 2.89 5.09 -9.91
C HIS A 68 3.85 5.54 -10.98
N PHE A 69 4.26 4.60 -11.82
CA PHE A 69 5.13 4.86 -12.95
C PHE A 69 4.32 4.73 -14.25
N ASP A 70 4.10 5.88 -14.91
CA ASP A 70 3.39 5.93 -16.19
C ASP A 70 4.33 5.51 -17.33
N ARG A 71 4.58 4.21 -17.40
CA ARG A 71 5.48 3.60 -18.39
C ARG A 71 5.13 2.13 -18.60
N PRO A 72 5.47 1.54 -19.78
CA PRO A 72 5.31 0.11 -20.02
C PRO A 72 6.14 -0.75 -19.05
N GLY A 73 5.65 -1.94 -18.70
CA GLY A 73 6.39 -2.90 -17.90
C GLY A 73 6.06 -2.89 -16.40
N ASN A 74 5.05 -2.14 -15.98
CA ASN A 74 4.48 -2.25 -14.64
C ASN A 74 3.72 -3.58 -14.56
N GLY A 75 4.43 -4.64 -14.21
CA GLY A 75 3.86 -5.98 -14.12
C GLY A 75 3.04 -6.20 -12.86
N ALA A 76 2.34 -7.34 -12.81
CA ALA A 76 1.70 -7.79 -11.59
C ALA A 76 2.74 -8.00 -10.48
N PRO A 77 2.41 -7.70 -9.21
CA PRO A 77 3.33 -7.88 -8.11
C PRO A 77 3.75 -9.35 -7.99
N ARG A 78 5.05 -9.56 -7.77
CA ARG A 78 5.58 -10.89 -7.53
C ARG A 78 5.29 -11.29 -6.08
N ARG A 79 4.63 -12.42 -5.89
CA ARG A 79 4.41 -12.98 -4.55
C ARG A 79 5.75 -13.45 -3.98
N ARG A 80 6.08 -12.98 -2.79
CA ARG A 80 7.28 -13.38 -2.04
C ARG A 80 6.90 -14.25 -0.86
N PRO A 81 7.73 -15.27 -0.52
CA PRO A 81 7.62 -15.92 0.76
C PRO A 81 7.89 -14.94 1.92
N PHE A 82 7.21 -15.12 3.04
CA PHE A 82 7.40 -14.29 4.23
C PHE A 82 8.84 -14.33 4.78
N THR A 83 9.54 -15.41 4.51
CA THR A 83 10.91 -15.65 4.96
C THR A 83 11.98 -14.96 4.11
N GLU A 84 11.62 -14.39 2.98
CA GLU A 84 12.53 -13.65 2.12
C GLU A 84 12.78 -12.25 2.70
N PRO A 85 14.05 -11.81 2.87
CA PRO A 85 14.34 -10.51 3.47
C PRO A 85 13.72 -9.33 2.72
N GLY A 86 13.20 -8.36 3.46
CA GLY A 86 12.59 -7.14 2.95
C GLY A 86 11.28 -6.81 3.66
N LEU A 87 10.63 -5.73 3.24
CA LEU A 87 9.31 -5.36 3.76
C LEU A 87 8.31 -6.47 3.41
N THR A 88 7.54 -6.92 4.39
CA THR A 88 6.57 -8.00 4.23
C THR A 88 5.14 -7.51 4.16
N HIS A 89 4.69 -6.71 5.12
CA HIS A 89 3.30 -6.27 5.23
C HIS A 89 3.19 -4.95 6.01
N LEU A 90 2.01 -4.33 5.92
CA LEU A 90 1.56 -3.31 6.86
C LEU A 90 0.57 -3.96 7.82
N SER A 91 0.55 -3.52 9.07
CA SER A 91 -0.37 -4.05 10.09
C SER A 91 -1.31 -2.95 10.58
N PHE A 92 -2.58 -3.29 10.70
CA PHE A 92 -3.63 -2.39 11.17
C PHE A 92 -4.38 -3.01 12.34
N THR A 93 -4.53 -2.25 13.41
CA THR A 93 -5.47 -2.57 14.48
C THR A 93 -6.85 -2.07 14.09
N VAL A 94 -7.86 -2.94 14.15
CA VAL A 94 -9.23 -2.64 13.76
C VAL A 94 -10.19 -2.96 14.90
N ASP A 95 -11.29 -2.21 14.98
CA ASP A 95 -12.26 -2.40 16.04
C ASP A 95 -13.02 -3.72 15.91
N ASP A 96 -13.31 -4.13 14.68
CA ASP A 96 -14.05 -5.33 14.36
C ASP A 96 -13.51 -6.01 13.09
N LEU A 97 -12.93 -7.20 13.23
CA LEU A 97 -12.33 -7.93 12.12
C LEU A 97 -13.31 -8.23 10.98
N PRO A 98 -14.53 -8.75 11.22
CA PRO A 98 -15.48 -8.98 10.15
C PRO A 98 -15.85 -7.73 9.36
N SER A 99 -16.07 -6.62 10.03
CA SER A 99 -16.39 -5.34 9.38
C SER A 99 -15.21 -4.82 8.56
N ALA A 100 -14.00 -4.91 9.08
CA ALA A 100 -12.79 -4.53 8.35
C ALA A 100 -12.57 -5.39 7.09
N CYS A 101 -12.78 -6.69 7.20
CA CYS A 101 -12.73 -7.60 6.05
C CYS A 101 -13.77 -7.23 4.97
N ALA A 102 -14.99 -6.87 5.38
CA ALA A 102 -16.03 -6.43 4.45
C ALA A 102 -15.62 -5.16 3.70
N LEU A 103 -15.02 -4.19 4.39
CA LEU A 103 -14.50 -2.96 3.78
C LEU A 103 -13.35 -3.25 2.80
N VAL A 104 -12.45 -4.17 3.15
CA VAL A 104 -11.38 -4.60 2.24
C VAL A 104 -11.96 -5.12 0.93
N ILE A 105 -12.96 -5.99 0.99
CA ILE A 105 -13.62 -6.55 -0.21
C ILE A 105 -14.35 -5.45 -0.98
N GLU A 106 -15.11 -4.61 -0.29
CA GLU A 106 -15.88 -3.51 -0.90
C GLU A 106 -15.00 -2.58 -1.71
N HIS A 107 -13.78 -2.31 -1.23
CA HIS A 107 -12.83 -1.41 -1.88
C HIS A 107 -11.80 -2.10 -2.78
N GLY A 108 -12.04 -3.35 -3.16
CA GLY A 108 -11.27 -4.05 -4.18
C GLY A 108 -10.07 -4.85 -3.70
N GLY A 109 -9.94 -5.06 -2.39
CA GLY A 109 -8.95 -5.96 -1.81
C GLY A 109 -9.43 -7.41 -1.73
N GLU A 110 -8.60 -8.26 -1.18
CA GLU A 110 -8.84 -9.70 -1.03
C GLU A 110 -8.64 -10.11 0.43
N VAL A 111 -9.56 -10.90 0.96
CA VAL A 111 -9.42 -11.51 2.29
C VAL A 111 -8.87 -12.92 2.15
N LEU A 112 -7.77 -13.21 2.83
CA LEU A 112 -7.13 -14.53 2.83
C LEU A 112 -7.68 -15.37 3.98
N ALA A 113 -8.89 -15.90 3.82
CA ALA A 113 -9.61 -16.62 4.87
C ALA A 113 -8.81 -17.77 5.49
N GLN A 114 -7.96 -18.42 4.70
CA GLN A 114 -7.09 -19.52 5.17
C GLN A 114 -6.01 -19.07 6.15
N THR A 115 -5.78 -17.77 6.31
CA THR A 115 -4.79 -17.22 7.25
C THR A 115 -5.41 -16.85 8.60
N GLU A 116 -6.72 -16.97 8.75
CA GLU A 116 -7.40 -16.52 9.95
C GLU A 116 -6.95 -17.32 11.18
N ILE A 117 -6.55 -16.59 12.20
CA ILE A 117 -6.40 -17.09 13.56
C ILE A 117 -7.53 -16.45 14.36
N PRO A 118 -8.59 -17.22 14.71
CA PRO A 118 -9.80 -16.64 15.31
C PRO A 118 -9.52 -15.73 16.51
N GLY A 119 -10.05 -14.51 16.47
CA GLY A 119 -9.88 -13.52 17.51
C GLY A 119 -8.48 -12.92 17.66
N MET A 120 -7.54 -13.25 16.76
CA MET A 120 -6.15 -12.80 16.87
C MET A 120 -5.65 -12.03 15.64
N ALA A 121 -5.84 -12.57 14.44
CA ALA A 121 -5.32 -11.93 13.23
C ALA A 121 -5.89 -12.55 11.96
N ILE A 122 -5.85 -11.78 10.87
CA ILE A 122 -6.09 -12.28 9.51
C ILE A 122 -5.27 -11.47 8.52
N MET A 123 -4.80 -12.12 7.46
CA MET A 123 -4.13 -11.44 6.36
C MET A 123 -5.13 -11.09 5.26
N VAL A 124 -4.92 -9.91 4.67
CA VAL A 124 -5.66 -9.43 3.51
C VAL A 124 -4.67 -8.89 2.47
N ARG A 125 -5.15 -8.59 1.28
CA ARG A 125 -4.33 -7.95 0.22
C ARG A 125 -5.01 -6.68 -0.25
N ASP A 126 -4.19 -5.69 -0.57
CA ASP A 126 -4.65 -4.51 -1.30
C ASP A 126 -4.91 -4.86 -2.79
N PRO A 127 -5.44 -3.94 -3.61
CA PRO A 127 -5.74 -4.21 -5.02
C PRO A 127 -4.55 -4.66 -5.87
N ASP A 128 -3.33 -4.34 -5.47
CA ASP A 128 -2.11 -4.77 -6.16
C ASP A 128 -1.48 -6.04 -5.54
N GLY A 129 -2.09 -6.59 -4.49
CA GLY A 129 -1.63 -7.81 -3.85
C GLY A 129 -0.67 -7.59 -2.68
N GLN A 130 -0.47 -6.35 -2.23
CA GLN A 130 0.33 -6.06 -1.02
C GLN A 130 -0.34 -6.69 0.20
N LEU A 131 0.44 -7.44 0.97
CA LEU A 131 -0.04 -8.03 2.21
C LEU A 131 -0.28 -6.98 3.29
N LEU A 132 -1.43 -7.12 3.94
CA LEU A 132 -1.83 -6.32 5.09
C LEU A 132 -2.29 -7.28 6.19
N GLU A 133 -1.90 -7.01 7.43
CA GLU A 133 -2.34 -7.77 8.59
C GLU A 133 -3.39 -6.98 9.35
N LEU A 134 -4.49 -7.64 9.72
CA LEU A 134 -5.53 -7.04 10.55
C LEU A 134 -5.51 -7.70 11.93
N LEU A 135 -5.42 -6.87 12.97
CA LEU A 135 -5.42 -7.27 14.37
C LEU A 135 -6.63 -6.66 15.08
N PRO A 136 -7.29 -7.38 16.00
CA PRO A 136 -8.34 -6.79 16.81
C PRO A 136 -7.77 -5.78 17.81
N GLY A 137 -8.46 -4.67 17.99
CA GLY A 137 -8.14 -3.65 18.99
C GLY A 137 -8.69 -3.93 20.37
#